data_5377a8badf35dc16cb17d4fa984558f4
#
_entry.id   5377a8badf35dc16cb17d4fa984558f4
#
_cell.length_a   1.000
_cell.length_b   1.000
_cell.length_c   1.000
_cell.angle_alpha   90.00
_cell.angle_beta   90.00
_cell.angle_gamma   90.00
#
_symmetry.space_group_name_H-M   'P 1'
#
loop_
_entity.id
_entity.type
_entity.pdbx_description
1 polymer ?
#
loop_
_entity_poly.entity_id
_entity_poly.type
_entity_poly.pdbx_seq_one_letter_code
_entity_poly.pdbx_strand_id
1 'polypeptide(L)'
;MNASIIIPTYNEADLLPGLLGDLKAQRGADFELIVADADSTDTTRDVARASGARVVDGGMPAVGRNAGARVANGDILIFLDADVRVPRTFVRRAVAEMKTRELAAGTCPARPISKLTTDRIIHNFANLFIRMNQRSDPHAAGYCLLVRKDAFDRIGGFDESLKVAEDHDLVSRVSEIGPFRMLDSTFVRVSVRRYQKEGRIAYALKAIKIGLYRAAVGEITEDSSVVDYDFGDFSEDDARGSRRVLRQIERGLIKLDRQTSRLDERVIKGNEQRPGAYDQWQRASQSLREAWDALFDSEPDGENAPERHSDR
;
A
#
# COMPACT_ATOMS: atom_id res chain seq x y z
N MET A 1 -5.42 16.61 21.75
CA MET A 1 -4.39 15.89 20.93
C MET A 1 -4.97 15.69 19.55
N ASN A 2 -4.23 16.03 18.51
CA ASN A 2 -4.81 16.06 17.16
C ASN A 2 -4.68 14.72 16.40
N ALA A 3 -3.76 13.85 16.79
CA ALA A 3 -3.55 12.57 16.12
C ALA A 3 -2.95 11.51 17.04
N SER A 4 -3.25 10.24 16.76
CA SER A 4 -2.57 9.08 17.31
C SER A 4 -1.92 8.31 16.17
N ILE A 5 -0.61 8.10 16.25
CA ILE A 5 0.12 7.29 15.28
C ILE A 5 0.20 5.87 15.82
N ILE A 6 -0.27 4.92 15.03
CA ILE A 6 -0.36 3.51 15.36
C ILE A 6 0.50 2.71 14.40
N ILE A 7 1.45 1.96 14.95
CA ILE A 7 2.42 1.18 14.19
C ILE A 7 2.28 -0.29 14.60
N PRO A 8 1.68 -1.15 13.77
CA PRO A 8 1.73 -2.58 13.98
C PRO A 8 3.15 -3.08 13.72
N THR A 9 3.67 -3.96 14.60
CA THR A 9 5.03 -4.49 14.50
C THR A 9 5.08 -5.99 14.75
N TYR A 10 6.00 -6.66 14.04
CA TYR A 10 6.43 -8.02 14.31
C TYR A 10 7.87 -8.21 13.83
N ASN A 11 8.84 -8.34 14.78
CA ASN A 11 10.27 -8.47 14.50
C ASN A 11 10.79 -7.37 13.53
N GLU A 12 10.59 -6.10 13.91
CA GLU A 12 10.95 -4.92 13.12
C GLU A 12 12.07 -4.08 13.81
N ALA A 13 12.88 -4.68 14.67
CA ALA A 13 13.94 -3.96 15.42
C ALA A 13 14.91 -3.18 14.52
N ASP A 14 15.15 -3.67 13.31
CA ASP A 14 16.07 -3.03 12.34
C ASP A 14 15.44 -1.84 11.60
N LEU A 15 14.14 -1.85 11.35
CA LEU A 15 13.48 -0.86 10.49
C LEU A 15 12.70 0.19 11.28
N LEU A 16 12.08 -0.22 12.38
CA LEU A 16 11.31 0.66 13.26
C LEU A 16 12.09 1.90 13.73
N PRO A 17 13.40 1.83 14.09
CA PRO A 17 14.17 3.01 14.48
C PRO A 17 14.16 4.14 13.45
N GLY A 18 14.12 3.80 12.17
CA GLY A 18 14.06 4.77 11.10
C GLY A 18 12.78 5.61 11.13
N LEU A 19 11.62 4.97 11.24
CA LEU A 19 10.33 5.65 11.36
C LEU A 19 10.23 6.44 12.68
N LEU A 20 10.63 5.85 13.81
CA LEU A 20 10.62 6.51 15.10
C LEU A 20 11.49 7.77 15.12
N GLY A 21 12.65 7.74 14.46
CA GLY A 21 13.51 8.91 14.27
C GLY A 21 12.84 10.01 13.44
N ASP A 22 12.14 9.66 12.37
CA ASP A 22 11.38 10.62 11.57
C ASP A 22 10.20 11.22 12.36
N LEU A 23 9.53 10.42 13.20
CA LEU A 23 8.44 10.87 14.05
C LEU A 23 8.93 11.79 15.17
N LYS A 24 10.06 11.47 15.81
CA LYS A 24 10.69 12.36 16.79
C LYS A 24 11.11 13.70 16.17
N ALA A 25 11.42 13.73 14.89
CA ALA A 25 11.81 14.94 14.16
C ALA A 25 10.64 15.76 13.61
N GLN A 26 9.37 15.36 13.87
CA GLN A 26 8.20 16.09 13.40
C GLN A 26 8.15 17.51 13.95
N ARG A 27 7.63 18.44 13.16
CA ARG A 27 7.52 19.86 13.50
C ARG A 27 6.08 20.36 13.40
N GLY A 28 5.65 21.08 14.44
CA GLY A 28 4.35 21.73 14.45
C GLY A 28 3.15 20.76 14.47
N ALA A 29 3.31 19.62 15.12
CA ALA A 29 2.27 18.64 15.34
C ALA A 29 2.31 18.16 16.80
N ASP A 30 1.13 17.93 17.37
CA ASP A 30 0.93 17.29 18.66
C ASP A 30 0.25 15.93 18.41
N PHE A 31 0.92 14.83 18.78
CA PHE A 31 0.45 13.48 18.56
C PHE A 31 1.00 12.53 19.63
N GLU A 32 0.34 11.43 19.84
CA GLU A 32 0.84 10.29 20.59
C GLU A 32 1.33 9.19 19.66
N LEU A 33 2.21 8.34 20.19
CA LEU A 33 2.81 7.24 19.46
C LEU A 33 2.47 5.93 20.16
N ILE A 34 1.86 5.02 19.41
CA ILE A 34 1.42 3.70 19.88
C ILE A 34 2.04 2.65 18.96
N VAL A 35 2.73 1.68 19.55
CA VAL A 35 3.27 0.52 18.87
C VAL A 35 2.45 -0.70 19.30
N ALA A 36 1.77 -1.35 18.36
CA ALA A 36 1.00 -2.57 18.60
C ALA A 36 1.84 -3.77 18.14
N ASP A 37 2.46 -4.43 19.09
CA ASP A 37 3.47 -5.45 18.83
C ASP A 37 2.88 -6.86 18.88
N ALA A 38 3.06 -7.62 17.82
CA ALA A 38 2.54 -8.97 17.63
C ALA A 38 3.45 -10.05 18.25
N ASP A 39 3.87 -9.86 19.50
CA ASP A 39 4.72 -10.78 20.26
C ASP A 39 6.10 -10.98 19.62
N SER A 40 6.77 -9.87 19.27
CA SER A 40 8.13 -9.89 18.71
C SER A 40 9.11 -10.60 19.63
N THR A 41 9.97 -11.42 19.05
CA THR A 41 11.03 -12.17 19.74
C THR A 41 12.37 -11.43 19.72
N ASP A 42 12.47 -10.36 18.94
CA ASP A 42 13.64 -9.48 18.86
C ASP A 42 13.49 -8.26 19.82
N THR A 43 14.34 -7.26 19.66
CA THR A 43 14.34 -6.05 20.50
C THR A 43 13.30 -5.00 20.08
N THR A 44 12.33 -5.32 19.22
CA THR A 44 11.32 -4.37 18.71
C THR A 44 10.60 -3.61 19.83
N ARG A 45 10.13 -4.32 20.86
CA ARG A 45 9.39 -3.72 21.99
C ARG A 45 10.26 -2.75 22.79
N ASP A 46 11.55 -3.07 22.97
CA ASP A 46 12.48 -2.23 23.71
C ASP A 46 12.84 -0.96 22.94
N VAL A 47 13.06 -1.08 21.64
CA VAL A 47 13.24 0.04 20.71
C VAL A 47 12.04 0.99 20.75
N ALA A 48 10.82 0.45 20.73
CA ALA A 48 9.59 1.24 20.82
C ALA A 48 9.50 2.00 22.13
N ARG A 49 9.69 1.33 23.27
CA ARG A 49 9.67 1.96 24.63
C ARG A 49 10.74 3.04 24.78
N ALA A 50 11.95 2.78 24.32
CA ALA A 50 13.06 3.74 24.37
C ALA A 50 12.77 5.02 23.56
N SER A 51 11.90 4.93 22.56
CA SER A 51 11.45 6.08 21.75
C SER A 51 10.27 6.85 22.37
N GLY A 52 9.78 6.43 23.54
CA GLY A 52 8.63 7.04 24.21
C GLY A 52 7.27 6.58 23.67
N ALA A 53 7.23 5.51 22.88
CA ALA A 53 5.97 4.94 22.39
C ALA A 53 5.24 4.18 23.52
N ARG A 54 3.92 4.29 23.54
CA ARG A 54 3.07 3.36 24.28
C ARG A 54 3.03 2.03 23.54
N VAL A 55 3.55 0.97 24.15
CA VAL A 55 3.53 -0.38 23.57
C VAL A 55 2.32 -1.12 24.09
N VAL A 56 1.53 -1.70 23.17
CA VAL A 56 0.38 -2.56 23.45
C VAL A 56 0.57 -3.91 22.77
N ASP A 57 -0.11 -4.92 23.28
CA ASP A 57 -0.12 -6.23 22.64
C ASP A 57 -0.97 -6.14 21.36
N GLY A 58 -0.40 -6.61 20.26
CA GLY A 58 -0.97 -6.60 18.92
C GLY A 58 -1.35 -8.02 18.48
N GLY A 59 -1.09 -8.30 17.21
CA GLY A 59 -1.40 -9.55 16.53
C GLY A 59 -1.27 -9.37 15.03
N MET A 60 -2.02 -10.15 14.24
CA MET A 60 -2.15 -9.94 12.81
C MET A 60 -2.45 -8.45 12.51
N PRO A 61 -2.14 -7.93 11.32
CA PRO A 61 -2.21 -6.49 11.03
C PRO A 61 -3.53 -5.81 11.45
N ALA A 62 -4.67 -6.40 11.18
CA ALA A 62 -5.98 -5.88 11.60
C ALA A 62 -6.10 -5.81 13.13
N VAL A 63 -5.73 -6.91 13.82
CA VAL A 63 -5.76 -7.01 15.29
C VAL A 63 -4.85 -5.98 15.94
N GLY A 64 -3.61 -5.85 15.46
CA GLY A 64 -2.64 -4.88 15.96
C GLY A 64 -3.11 -3.43 15.77
N ARG A 65 -3.63 -3.08 14.59
CA ARG A 65 -4.17 -1.75 14.32
C ARG A 65 -5.37 -1.43 15.20
N ASN A 66 -6.29 -2.37 15.39
CA ASN A 66 -7.43 -2.23 16.31
C ASN A 66 -6.98 -2.08 17.77
N ALA A 67 -6.00 -2.89 18.21
CA ALA A 67 -5.46 -2.79 19.57
C ALA A 67 -4.87 -1.40 19.84
N GLY A 68 -4.10 -0.85 18.88
CA GLY A 68 -3.59 0.52 18.96
C GLY A 68 -4.71 1.57 18.96
N ALA A 69 -5.73 1.40 18.10
CA ALA A 69 -6.85 2.34 18.00
C ALA A 69 -7.70 2.39 19.27
N ARG A 70 -7.88 1.25 19.96
CA ARG A 70 -8.63 1.18 21.24
C ARG A 70 -8.04 2.06 22.35
N VAL A 71 -6.73 2.26 22.35
CA VAL A 71 -6.03 3.06 23.38
C VAL A 71 -5.67 4.47 22.90
N ALA A 72 -6.02 4.80 21.66
CA ALA A 72 -5.75 6.08 21.02
C ALA A 72 -6.71 7.19 21.48
N ASN A 73 -6.16 8.39 21.75
CA ASN A 73 -6.90 9.55 22.21
C ASN A 73 -7.00 10.67 21.17
N GLY A 74 -6.29 10.54 20.03
CA GLY A 74 -6.31 11.55 18.97
C GLY A 74 -7.58 11.51 18.13
N ASP A 75 -7.98 12.68 17.60
CA ASP A 75 -9.13 12.80 16.71
C ASP A 75 -8.93 12.11 15.35
N ILE A 76 -7.67 11.98 14.94
CA ILE A 76 -7.26 11.32 13.70
C ILE A 76 -6.31 10.18 14.04
N LEU A 77 -6.67 8.97 13.64
CA LEU A 77 -5.83 7.79 13.70
C LEU A 77 -4.96 7.75 12.43
N ILE A 78 -3.66 7.59 12.60
CA ILE A 78 -2.69 7.46 11.51
C ILE A 78 -1.99 6.12 11.66
N PHE A 79 -2.33 5.18 10.79
CA PHE A 79 -1.70 3.87 10.73
C PHE A 79 -0.51 3.92 9.78
N LEU A 80 0.66 3.52 10.26
CA LEU A 80 1.90 3.46 9.48
C LEU A 80 2.57 2.10 9.68
N ASP A 81 3.02 1.48 8.59
CA ASP A 81 3.87 0.29 8.70
C ASP A 81 5.28 0.67 9.23
N ALA A 82 5.94 -0.25 9.93
CA ALA A 82 7.21 -0.01 10.61
C ALA A 82 8.38 0.37 9.67
N ASP A 83 8.31 -0.03 8.40
CA ASP A 83 9.32 0.21 7.37
C ASP A 83 9.07 1.45 6.51
N VAL A 84 8.14 2.30 6.94
CA VAL A 84 7.82 3.58 6.29
C VAL A 84 8.73 4.69 6.80
N ARG A 85 8.99 5.68 5.95
CA ARG A 85 9.70 6.91 6.30
C ARG A 85 8.84 8.13 5.96
N VAL A 86 8.83 9.14 6.80
CA VAL A 86 7.96 10.31 6.65
C VAL A 86 8.73 11.64 6.69
N PRO A 87 8.31 12.67 5.93
CA PRO A 87 8.90 14.00 6.00
C PRO A 87 8.68 14.67 7.38
N ARG A 88 9.54 15.61 7.75
CA ARG A 88 9.48 16.34 9.04
C ARG A 88 8.20 17.14 9.29
N THR A 89 7.36 17.32 8.30
CA THR A 89 6.08 18.05 8.38
C THR A 89 4.89 17.16 8.06
N PHE A 90 5.09 15.85 8.03
CA PHE A 90 4.10 14.87 7.62
C PHE A 90 2.82 14.98 8.46
N VAL A 91 2.92 14.82 9.78
CA VAL A 91 1.75 14.79 10.67
C VAL A 91 0.97 16.08 10.57
N ARG A 92 1.65 17.23 10.67
CA ARG A 92 1.01 18.55 10.58
C ARG A 92 0.22 18.73 9.26
N ARG A 93 0.85 18.38 8.12
CA ARG A 93 0.24 18.55 6.80
C ARG A 93 -0.92 17.58 6.60
N ALA A 94 -0.73 16.32 6.95
CA ALA A 94 -1.75 15.29 6.81
C ALA A 94 -3.00 15.63 7.65
N VAL A 95 -2.81 15.97 8.93
CA VAL A 95 -3.92 16.35 9.82
C VAL A 95 -4.63 17.62 9.35
N ALA A 96 -3.87 18.62 8.90
CA ALA A 96 -4.45 19.86 8.39
C ALA A 96 -5.32 19.60 7.15
N GLU A 97 -4.82 18.80 6.19
CA GLU A 97 -5.56 18.46 4.99
C GLU A 97 -6.80 17.61 5.27
N MET A 98 -6.69 16.59 6.15
CA MET A 98 -7.85 15.81 6.61
C MET A 98 -8.97 16.71 7.15
N LYS A 99 -8.61 17.69 7.99
CA LYS A 99 -9.56 18.63 8.59
C LYS A 99 -10.13 19.61 7.57
N THR A 100 -9.27 20.24 6.75
CA THR A 100 -9.71 21.27 5.79
C THR A 100 -10.63 20.70 4.70
N ARG A 101 -10.41 19.44 4.30
CA ARG A 101 -11.23 18.75 3.28
C ARG A 101 -12.34 17.91 3.91
N GLU A 102 -12.51 17.94 5.22
CA GLU A 102 -13.50 17.18 5.99
C GLU A 102 -13.51 15.68 5.65
N LEU A 103 -12.31 15.10 5.45
CA LEU A 103 -12.18 13.70 5.06
C LEU A 103 -12.51 12.75 6.20
N ALA A 104 -13.27 11.69 5.92
CA ALA A 104 -13.47 10.58 6.86
C ALA A 104 -12.24 9.66 6.89
N ALA A 105 -11.62 9.43 5.73
CA ALA A 105 -10.36 8.72 5.62
C ALA A 105 -9.47 9.28 4.51
N GLY A 106 -8.19 8.96 4.56
CA GLY A 106 -7.21 9.35 3.56
C GLY A 106 -6.00 8.44 3.52
N THR A 107 -5.27 8.49 2.43
CA THR A 107 -3.94 7.87 2.28
C THR A 107 -2.96 8.89 1.72
N CYS A 108 -1.69 8.54 1.71
CA CYS A 108 -0.65 9.41 1.14
C CYS A 108 -0.01 8.77 -0.08
N PRO A 109 0.42 9.56 -1.07
CA PRO A 109 1.23 9.02 -2.17
C PRO A 109 2.47 8.30 -1.63
N ALA A 110 2.73 7.10 -2.13
CA ALA A 110 3.92 6.33 -1.80
C ALA A 110 5.05 6.64 -2.77
N ARG A 111 6.27 6.78 -2.21
CA ARG A 111 7.52 6.87 -2.97
C ARG A 111 8.44 5.74 -2.54
N PRO A 112 9.02 4.95 -3.44
CA PRO A 112 9.87 3.84 -3.04
C PRO A 112 11.19 4.32 -2.43
N ILE A 113 11.66 3.62 -1.40
CA ILE A 113 13.03 3.75 -0.88
C ILE A 113 13.92 2.89 -1.79
N SER A 114 14.12 3.36 -3.00
CA SER A 114 14.88 2.67 -4.05
C SER A 114 15.46 3.67 -5.04
N LYS A 115 16.59 3.29 -5.67
CA LYS A 115 17.19 4.04 -6.78
C LYS A 115 16.72 3.55 -8.15
N LEU A 116 15.99 2.44 -8.21
CA LEU A 116 15.54 1.84 -9.45
C LEU A 116 14.37 2.61 -10.05
N THR A 117 14.46 2.89 -11.34
CA THR A 117 13.40 3.57 -12.10
C THR A 117 12.13 2.74 -12.14
N THR A 118 12.23 1.42 -12.27
CA THR A 118 11.09 0.47 -12.21
C THR A 118 10.29 0.60 -10.94
N ASP A 119 10.92 0.67 -9.77
CA ASP A 119 10.20 0.82 -8.50
C ASP A 119 9.42 2.14 -8.43
N ARG A 120 9.99 3.23 -8.99
CA ARG A 120 9.29 4.53 -9.09
C ARG A 120 8.10 4.47 -10.02
N ILE A 121 8.23 3.79 -11.16
CA ILE A 121 7.14 3.64 -12.13
C ILE A 121 5.98 2.86 -11.51
N ILE A 122 6.27 1.73 -10.85
CA ILE A 122 5.26 0.92 -10.17
C ILE A 122 4.49 1.75 -9.13
N HIS A 123 5.20 2.51 -8.29
CA HIS A 123 4.57 3.33 -7.26
C HIS A 123 3.78 4.50 -7.84
N ASN A 124 4.29 5.16 -8.88
CA ASN A 124 3.57 6.22 -9.56
C ASN A 124 2.27 5.70 -10.19
N PHE A 125 2.31 4.51 -10.79
CA PHE A 125 1.12 3.86 -11.32
C PHE A 125 0.12 3.53 -10.20
N ALA A 126 0.57 2.93 -9.10
CA ALA A 126 -0.29 2.64 -7.95
C ALA A 126 -0.92 3.91 -7.35
N ASN A 127 -0.13 4.98 -7.18
CA ASN A 127 -0.65 6.26 -6.72
C ASN A 127 -1.71 6.84 -7.66
N LEU A 128 -1.46 6.78 -8.98
CA LEU A 128 -2.41 7.25 -9.98
C LEU A 128 -3.69 6.42 -9.92
N PHE A 129 -3.57 5.09 -9.84
CA PHE A 129 -4.70 4.18 -9.78
C PHE A 129 -5.59 4.45 -8.56
N ILE A 130 -5.00 4.58 -7.35
CA ILE A 130 -5.73 4.94 -6.13
C ILE A 130 -6.42 6.30 -6.30
N ARG A 131 -5.71 7.32 -6.80
CA ARG A 131 -6.25 8.67 -7.01
C ARG A 131 -7.45 8.69 -7.95
N MET A 132 -7.42 7.88 -8.98
CA MET A 132 -8.50 7.84 -9.98
C MET A 132 -9.73 7.12 -9.47
N ASN A 133 -9.53 6.06 -8.68
CA ASN A 133 -10.62 5.25 -8.15
C ASN A 133 -11.14 5.73 -6.78
N GLN A 134 -10.52 6.75 -6.16
CA GLN A 134 -10.83 7.21 -4.80
C GLN A 134 -12.30 7.66 -4.56
N ARG A 135 -13.13 7.77 -5.60
CA ARG A 135 -14.55 8.11 -5.51
C ARG A 135 -15.48 6.95 -5.88
N SER A 136 -15.09 6.14 -6.85
CA SER A 136 -15.92 5.07 -7.41
C SER A 136 -15.64 3.71 -6.77
N ASP A 137 -14.38 3.45 -6.42
CA ASP A 137 -13.91 2.23 -5.78
C ASP A 137 -12.74 2.57 -4.84
N PRO A 138 -13.05 3.21 -3.69
CA PRO A 138 -12.05 3.72 -2.78
C PRO A 138 -11.28 2.58 -2.12
N HIS A 139 -9.95 2.63 -2.24
CA HIS A 139 -9.03 1.68 -1.62
C HIS A 139 -7.69 2.35 -1.29
N ALA A 140 -6.98 1.79 -0.34
CA ALA A 140 -5.65 2.23 0.05
C ALA A 140 -4.76 1.04 0.34
N ALA A 141 -3.46 1.25 0.36
CA ALA A 141 -2.51 0.27 0.84
C ALA A 141 -2.15 0.55 2.30
N GLY A 142 -2.01 -0.50 3.10
CA GLY A 142 -1.85 -0.46 4.55
C GLY A 142 -0.63 0.31 5.08
N TYR A 143 0.35 0.61 4.22
CA TYR A 143 1.56 1.34 4.63
C TYR A 143 1.28 2.75 5.20
N CYS A 144 0.17 3.38 4.82
CA CYS A 144 -0.22 4.69 5.35
C CYS A 144 -1.73 4.89 5.19
N LEU A 145 -2.44 4.88 6.29
CA LEU A 145 -3.88 5.12 6.31
C LEU A 145 -4.21 6.11 7.42
N LEU A 146 -5.01 7.11 7.09
CA LEU A 146 -5.52 8.10 8.04
C LEU A 146 -7.04 7.94 8.13
N VAL A 147 -7.58 7.92 9.34
CA VAL A 147 -9.02 7.78 9.56
C VAL A 147 -9.44 8.69 10.72
N ARG A 148 -10.53 9.41 10.58
CA ARG A 148 -11.12 10.10 11.72
C ARG A 148 -11.58 9.05 12.75
N LYS A 149 -11.27 9.32 14.03
CA LYS A 149 -11.57 8.37 15.10
C LYS A 149 -13.07 8.07 15.22
N ASP A 150 -13.92 9.09 15.11
CA ASP A 150 -15.37 8.91 15.14
C ASP A 150 -15.90 8.04 13.99
N ALA A 151 -15.30 8.19 12.78
CA ALA A 151 -15.64 7.34 11.65
C ALA A 151 -15.14 5.89 11.83
N PHE A 152 -13.92 5.74 12.36
CA PHE A 152 -13.35 4.43 12.67
C PHE A 152 -14.20 3.67 13.71
N ASP A 153 -14.56 4.34 14.82
CA ASP A 153 -15.37 3.76 15.88
C ASP A 153 -16.78 3.38 15.37
N ARG A 154 -17.35 4.20 14.50
CA ARG A 154 -18.69 4.00 13.93
C ARG A 154 -18.78 2.76 13.04
N ILE A 155 -17.72 2.41 12.33
CA ILE A 155 -17.69 1.20 11.47
C ILE A 155 -17.17 -0.04 12.20
N GLY A 156 -16.77 0.07 13.47
CA GLY A 156 -16.23 -1.03 14.28
C GLY A 156 -14.75 -1.36 14.03
N GLY A 157 -14.01 -0.47 13.34
CA GLY A 157 -12.59 -0.66 13.07
C GLY A 157 -12.28 -1.61 11.89
N PHE A 158 -11.08 -2.19 11.91
CA PHE A 158 -10.68 -3.23 10.95
C PHE A 158 -11.42 -4.53 11.21
N ASP A 159 -11.79 -5.25 10.17
CA ASP A 159 -12.30 -6.61 10.27
C ASP A 159 -11.15 -7.58 10.56
N GLU A 160 -11.13 -8.13 11.78
CA GLU A 160 -10.06 -9.02 12.26
C GLU A 160 -10.15 -10.43 11.63
N SER A 161 -11.25 -10.78 10.97
CA SER A 161 -11.41 -12.05 10.26
C SER A 161 -10.72 -12.07 8.89
N LEU A 162 -10.33 -10.90 8.38
CA LEU A 162 -9.64 -10.77 7.09
C LEU A 162 -8.14 -11.02 7.22
N LYS A 163 -7.61 -11.95 6.44
CA LYS A 163 -6.15 -12.19 6.36
C LYS A 163 -5.42 -11.18 5.49
N VAL A 164 -6.09 -10.67 4.48
CA VAL A 164 -5.50 -9.79 3.45
C VAL A 164 -6.52 -8.75 3.05
N ALA A 165 -6.01 -7.55 2.68
CA ALA A 165 -6.80 -6.43 2.21
C ALA A 165 -7.78 -5.85 3.26
N GLU A 166 -7.47 -6.02 4.53
CA GLU A 166 -8.19 -5.41 5.66
C GLU A 166 -8.20 -3.87 5.57
N ASP A 167 -7.19 -3.30 4.92
CA ASP A 167 -7.06 -1.87 4.61
C ASP A 167 -8.06 -1.42 3.53
N HIS A 168 -8.25 -2.23 2.49
CA HIS A 168 -9.24 -1.97 1.45
C HIS A 168 -10.67 -2.05 1.99
N ASP A 169 -10.98 -3.09 2.77
CA ASP A 169 -12.27 -3.27 3.44
C ASP A 169 -12.60 -2.05 4.33
N LEU A 170 -11.65 -1.67 5.20
CA LEU A 170 -11.83 -0.51 6.06
C LEU A 170 -12.14 0.76 5.26
N VAL A 171 -11.37 1.04 4.20
CA VAL A 171 -11.57 2.23 3.35
C VAL A 171 -12.93 2.19 2.67
N SER A 172 -13.37 1.03 2.17
CA SER A 172 -14.68 0.84 1.57
C SER A 172 -15.78 1.20 2.57
N ARG A 173 -15.79 0.62 3.77
CA ARG A 173 -16.79 0.88 4.83
C ARG A 173 -16.78 2.33 5.32
N VAL A 174 -15.60 2.94 5.50
CA VAL A 174 -15.51 4.37 5.88
C VAL A 174 -16.04 5.27 4.79
N SER A 175 -15.85 4.91 3.52
CA SER A 175 -16.30 5.71 2.37
C SER A 175 -17.82 5.81 2.24
N GLU A 176 -18.56 4.91 2.86
CA GLU A 176 -20.02 4.97 2.94
C GLU A 176 -20.52 6.08 3.88
N ILE A 177 -19.70 6.49 4.85
CA ILE A 177 -20.06 7.50 5.86
C ILE A 177 -19.35 8.85 5.68
N GLY A 178 -18.35 8.92 4.81
CA GLY A 178 -17.67 10.18 4.51
C GLY A 178 -16.55 10.04 3.47
N PRO A 179 -16.04 11.17 2.95
CA PRO A 179 -15.12 11.11 1.82
C PRO A 179 -13.75 10.52 2.18
N PHE A 180 -13.29 9.60 1.31
CA PHE A 180 -11.91 9.13 1.25
C PHE A 180 -11.15 9.86 0.15
N ARG A 181 -9.92 10.31 0.40
CA ARG A 181 -9.05 10.90 -0.64
C ARG A 181 -7.58 10.60 -0.40
N MET A 182 -6.82 10.53 -1.49
CA MET A 182 -5.37 10.63 -1.42
C MET A 182 -4.97 12.08 -1.12
N LEU A 183 -4.12 12.28 -0.12
CA LEU A 183 -3.64 13.59 0.30
C LEU A 183 -2.64 14.16 -0.72
N ASP A 184 -2.69 15.48 -0.92
CA ASP A 184 -1.81 16.21 -1.83
C ASP A 184 -0.66 16.93 -1.10
N SER A 185 -0.85 17.24 0.17
CA SER A 185 0.08 18.06 0.95
C SER A 185 1.34 17.33 1.42
N THR A 186 1.32 15.99 1.43
CA THR A 186 2.43 15.17 1.96
C THR A 186 2.53 13.83 1.24
N PHE A 187 3.53 13.02 1.61
CA PHE A 187 3.79 11.70 1.06
C PHE A 187 4.48 10.81 2.09
N VAL A 188 4.52 9.52 1.82
CA VAL A 188 5.35 8.57 2.56
C VAL A 188 6.40 7.94 1.65
N ARG A 189 7.52 7.48 2.23
CA ARG A 189 8.51 6.67 1.53
C ARG A 189 8.40 5.26 2.07
N VAL A 190 8.24 4.28 1.17
CA VAL A 190 7.99 2.89 1.53
C VAL A 190 9.16 2.00 1.14
N SER A 191 9.43 1.00 1.96
CA SER A 191 10.43 -0.02 1.69
C SER A 191 10.02 -0.85 0.47
N VAL A 192 10.99 -1.28 -0.31
CA VAL A 192 10.81 -2.21 -1.44
C VAL A 192 11.26 -3.62 -1.10
N ARG A 193 11.45 -3.94 0.19
CA ARG A 193 11.96 -5.24 0.64
C ARG A 193 11.12 -6.42 0.13
N ARG A 194 9.79 -6.28 0.10
CA ARG A 194 8.90 -7.31 -0.45
C ARG A 194 9.17 -7.57 -1.93
N TYR A 195 9.38 -6.52 -2.73
CA TYR A 195 9.74 -6.67 -4.15
C TYR A 195 11.09 -7.33 -4.35
N GLN A 196 12.02 -7.13 -3.40
CA GLN A 196 13.36 -7.75 -3.46
C GLN A 196 13.31 -9.23 -3.12
N LYS A 197 12.42 -9.63 -2.20
CA LYS A 197 12.27 -11.02 -1.74
C LYS A 197 11.38 -11.84 -2.65
N GLU A 198 10.18 -11.39 -2.94
CA GLU A 198 9.19 -12.11 -3.76
C GLU A 198 9.45 -11.95 -5.28
N GLY A 199 10.30 -11.00 -5.68
CA GLY A 199 10.44 -10.58 -7.07
C GLY A 199 9.36 -9.59 -7.48
N ARG A 200 9.75 -8.57 -8.27
CA ARG A 200 8.86 -7.46 -8.66
C ARG A 200 7.65 -7.91 -9.45
N ILE A 201 7.84 -8.91 -10.32
CA ILE A 201 6.76 -9.46 -11.16
C ILE A 201 5.84 -10.34 -10.32
N ALA A 202 6.39 -11.24 -9.52
CA ALA A 202 5.61 -12.11 -8.65
C ALA A 202 4.70 -11.30 -7.72
N TYR A 203 5.23 -10.24 -7.12
CA TYR A 203 4.45 -9.33 -6.28
C TYR A 203 3.32 -8.63 -7.06
N ALA A 204 3.61 -8.12 -8.27
CA ALA A 204 2.59 -7.48 -9.11
C ALA A 204 1.48 -8.48 -9.51
N LEU A 205 1.84 -9.71 -9.90
CA LEU A 205 0.89 -10.78 -10.23
C LEU A 205 0.05 -11.19 -9.00
N LYS A 206 0.66 -11.25 -7.82
CA LYS A 206 -0.04 -11.54 -6.55
C LYS A 206 -1.08 -10.45 -6.25
N ALA A 207 -0.71 -9.17 -6.39
CA ALA A 207 -1.63 -8.06 -6.18
C ALA A 207 -2.82 -8.10 -7.16
N ILE A 208 -2.57 -8.45 -8.42
CA ILE A 208 -3.62 -8.61 -9.44
C ILE A 208 -4.52 -9.80 -9.11
N LYS A 209 -3.94 -10.95 -8.74
CA LYS A 209 -4.70 -12.15 -8.35
C LYS A 209 -5.64 -11.84 -7.18
N ILE A 210 -5.15 -11.12 -6.17
CA ILE A 210 -5.96 -10.66 -5.03
C ILE A 210 -7.10 -9.76 -5.50
N GLY A 211 -6.80 -8.77 -6.36
CA GLY A 211 -7.81 -7.86 -6.89
C GLY A 211 -8.89 -8.55 -7.72
N LEU A 212 -8.50 -9.50 -8.60
CA LEU A 212 -9.44 -10.29 -9.40
C LEU A 212 -10.30 -11.21 -8.53
N TYR A 213 -9.71 -11.87 -7.53
CA TYR A 213 -10.46 -12.74 -6.61
C TYR A 213 -11.50 -11.92 -5.84
N ARG A 214 -11.11 -10.76 -5.28
CA ARG A 214 -12.04 -9.87 -4.57
C ARG A 214 -13.19 -9.39 -5.46
N ALA A 215 -12.91 -9.05 -6.70
CA ALA A 215 -13.93 -8.63 -7.66
C ALA A 215 -14.91 -9.75 -8.05
N ALA A 216 -14.47 -11.02 -8.06
CA ALA A 216 -15.26 -12.15 -8.53
C ALA A 216 -15.94 -12.91 -7.39
N VAL A 217 -15.32 -13.02 -6.22
CA VAL A 217 -15.74 -13.92 -5.12
C VAL A 217 -16.05 -13.15 -3.82
N GLY A 218 -15.40 -12.01 -3.59
CA GLY A 218 -15.50 -11.21 -2.36
C GLY A 218 -14.23 -11.22 -1.53
N GLU A 219 -14.33 -10.82 -0.26
CA GLU A 219 -13.18 -10.66 0.63
C GLU A 219 -12.50 -12.01 0.97
N ILE A 220 -11.19 -11.95 1.23
CA ILE A 220 -10.38 -13.13 1.55
C ILE A 220 -10.36 -13.35 3.07
N THR A 221 -11.08 -14.36 3.52
CA THR A 221 -11.16 -14.75 4.95
C THR A 221 -10.18 -15.87 5.28
N GLU A 222 -10.12 -16.26 6.56
CA GLU A 222 -9.25 -17.33 7.06
C GLU A 222 -9.46 -18.69 6.36
N ASP A 223 -10.66 -18.98 5.91
CA ASP A 223 -11.00 -20.23 5.23
C ASP A 223 -10.63 -20.24 3.73
N SER A 224 -10.15 -19.12 3.20
CA SER A 224 -9.78 -18.99 1.79
C SER A 224 -8.41 -19.60 1.52
N SER A 225 -8.34 -20.69 0.76
CA SER A 225 -7.09 -21.38 0.34
C SER A 225 -6.33 -20.65 -0.78
N VAL A 226 -6.74 -19.43 -1.15
CA VAL A 226 -6.30 -18.76 -2.39
C VAL A 226 -4.97 -18.00 -2.23
N VAL A 227 -4.62 -17.60 -1.00
CA VAL A 227 -3.38 -16.86 -0.73
C VAL A 227 -2.75 -17.37 0.56
N ASP A 228 -1.57 -17.99 0.44
CA ASP A 228 -0.67 -18.15 1.58
C ASP A 228 -0.08 -16.78 1.93
N TYR A 229 -0.48 -16.25 3.07
CA TYR A 229 0.04 -15.00 3.61
C TYR A 229 0.86 -15.31 4.85
N ASP A 230 2.18 -15.47 4.66
CA ASP A 230 3.11 -15.59 5.76
C ASP A 230 3.46 -14.20 6.32
N PHE A 231 2.91 -13.88 7.48
CA PHE A 231 3.27 -12.70 8.22
C PHE A 231 4.66 -12.89 8.84
N GLY A 232 5.66 -12.21 8.26
CA GLY A 232 7.03 -12.22 8.79
C GLY A 232 7.96 -13.30 8.23
N ASP A 233 7.49 -14.29 7.50
CA ASP A 233 8.35 -15.27 6.82
C ASP A 233 8.57 -14.91 5.34
N PHE A 234 9.85 -14.81 4.96
CA PHE A 234 10.24 -14.33 3.64
C PHE A 234 11.38 -15.21 3.11
N SER A 235 11.08 -16.36 2.51
CA SER A 235 12.08 -17.27 1.97
C SER A 235 12.64 -16.84 0.60
N GLU A 236 13.90 -17.18 0.34
CA GLU A 236 14.73 -16.68 -0.78
C GLU A 236 14.63 -17.43 -2.11
N ASP A 237 13.74 -18.40 -2.31
CA ASP A 237 13.74 -19.23 -3.52
C ASP A 237 12.69 -18.81 -4.55
N ASP A 238 13.11 -18.09 -5.62
CA ASP A 238 12.63 -18.20 -7.02
C ASP A 238 13.16 -17.12 -7.99
N ALA A 239 14.42 -16.76 -7.93
CA ALA A 239 14.99 -15.64 -8.70
C ALA A 239 15.49 -15.97 -10.13
N ARG A 240 15.32 -17.19 -10.67
CA ARG A 240 16.05 -17.63 -11.89
C ARG A 240 15.28 -17.60 -13.22
N GLY A 241 13.98 -17.47 -13.26
CA GLY A 241 13.16 -17.66 -14.47
C GLY A 241 13.01 -16.46 -15.43
N SER A 242 13.34 -15.23 -15.04
CA SER A 242 12.62 -14.10 -15.62
C SER A 242 13.40 -12.92 -16.21
N ARG A 243 14.71 -13.02 -16.47
CA ARG A 243 15.51 -11.86 -16.98
C ARG A 243 15.07 -11.34 -18.36
N ARG A 244 14.48 -12.16 -19.20
CA ARG A 244 14.02 -11.77 -20.55
C ARG A 244 12.67 -11.06 -20.48
N VAL A 245 11.74 -11.65 -19.74
CA VAL A 245 10.41 -11.08 -19.45
C VAL A 245 10.54 -9.77 -18.68
N LEU A 246 11.41 -9.72 -17.66
CA LEU A 246 11.71 -8.51 -16.90
C LEU A 246 12.15 -7.34 -17.79
N ARG A 247 13.05 -7.58 -18.76
CA ARG A 247 13.49 -6.53 -19.70
C ARG A 247 12.40 -6.06 -20.65
N GLN A 248 11.45 -6.91 -20.97
CA GLN A 248 10.34 -6.57 -21.87
C GLN A 248 9.29 -5.75 -21.13
N ILE A 249 8.97 -6.12 -19.89
CA ILE A 249 8.12 -5.36 -18.96
C ILE A 249 8.75 -4.01 -18.62
N GLU A 250 10.06 -3.97 -18.32
CA GLU A 250 10.80 -2.73 -18.05
C GLU A 250 10.68 -1.73 -19.22
N ARG A 251 10.82 -2.20 -20.47
CA ARG A 251 10.63 -1.34 -21.66
C ARG A 251 9.19 -0.87 -21.81
N GLY A 252 8.21 -1.73 -21.53
CA GLY A 252 6.79 -1.38 -21.52
C GLY A 252 6.49 -0.32 -20.46
N LEU A 253 6.97 -0.52 -19.23
CA LEU A 253 6.79 0.40 -18.12
C LEU A 253 7.47 1.77 -18.36
N ILE A 254 8.66 1.80 -18.94
CA ILE A 254 9.34 3.06 -19.31
C ILE A 254 8.55 3.82 -20.37
N LYS A 255 7.94 3.13 -21.34
CA LYS A 255 7.08 3.75 -22.35
C LYS A 255 5.81 4.32 -21.72
N LEU A 256 5.24 3.60 -20.76
CA LEU A 256 4.08 4.03 -19.98
C LEU A 256 4.40 5.25 -19.10
N ASP A 257 5.54 5.27 -18.40
CA ASP A 257 5.96 6.38 -17.55
C ASP A 257 6.03 7.70 -18.32
N ARG A 258 6.59 7.68 -19.54
CA ARG A 258 6.62 8.87 -20.41
C ARG A 258 5.24 9.37 -20.81
N GLN A 259 4.25 8.48 -20.88
CA GLN A 259 2.87 8.85 -21.20
C GLN A 259 2.10 9.32 -19.95
N THR A 260 2.27 8.63 -18.81
CA THR A 260 1.58 8.96 -17.56
C THR A 260 2.16 10.20 -16.87
N SER A 261 3.48 10.43 -16.91
CA SER A 261 4.09 11.66 -16.37
C SER A 261 3.56 12.92 -17.06
N ARG A 262 3.23 12.84 -18.35
CA ARG A 262 2.58 13.93 -19.09
C ARG A 262 1.09 14.09 -18.73
N LEU A 263 0.43 13.00 -18.31
CA LEU A 263 -0.96 13.03 -17.85
C LEU A 263 -1.04 13.51 -16.39
N ASP A 264 -0.12 13.09 -15.54
CA ASP A 264 -0.04 13.49 -14.13
C ASP A 264 0.18 15.01 -13.99
N GLU A 265 1.10 15.61 -14.78
CA GLU A 265 1.26 17.06 -14.85
C GLU A 265 -0.01 17.80 -15.30
N ARG A 266 -0.81 17.19 -16.18
CA ARG A 266 -2.05 17.81 -16.69
C ARG A 266 -3.24 17.61 -15.74
N VAL A 267 -3.31 16.46 -15.04
CA VAL A 267 -4.36 16.15 -14.07
C VAL A 267 -4.12 16.90 -12.75
N ILE A 268 -2.87 17.04 -12.32
CA ILE A 268 -2.50 17.79 -11.10
C ILE A 268 -2.68 19.30 -11.30
N LYS A 269 -2.44 19.80 -12.52
CA LYS A 269 -2.62 21.24 -12.86
C LYS A 269 -4.01 21.61 -13.36
N GLY A 270 -4.85 20.62 -13.66
CA GLY A 270 -6.21 20.80 -14.20
C GLY A 270 -7.29 20.59 -13.16
N ASN A 271 -7.99 21.67 -12.84
CA ASN A 271 -9.19 21.77 -12.03
C ASN A 271 -10.14 20.57 -12.23
N GLU A 272 -10.67 19.98 -11.15
CA GLU A 272 -11.53 18.78 -11.05
C GLU A 272 -12.86 18.83 -11.83
N GLN A 273 -13.11 19.83 -12.65
CA GLN A 273 -14.40 20.09 -13.31
C GLN A 273 -14.42 20.02 -14.85
N ARG A 274 -13.45 19.40 -15.52
CA ARG A 274 -13.52 19.26 -16.98
C ARG A 274 -14.16 17.94 -17.41
N PRO A 275 -15.34 17.96 -18.07
CA PRO A 275 -15.85 16.80 -18.81
C PRO A 275 -14.84 16.44 -19.90
N GLY A 276 -14.34 15.23 -19.92
CA GLY A 276 -13.33 14.75 -20.87
C GLY A 276 -12.05 14.20 -20.23
N ALA A 277 -11.73 14.52 -18.97
CA ALA A 277 -10.64 13.86 -18.26
C ALA A 277 -10.95 12.38 -18.00
N TYR A 278 -12.23 12.05 -17.74
CA TYR A 278 -12.72 10.69 -17.58
C TYR A 278 -12.62 9.88 -18.90
N ASP A 279 -12.97 10.48 -20.04
CA ASP A 279 -12.87 9.82 -21.36
C ASP A 279 -11.42 9.63 -21.82
N GLN A 280 -10.52 10.57 -21.47
CA GLN A 280 -9.09 10.40 -21.71
C GLN A 280 -8.50 9.30 -20.85
N TRP A 281 -9.01 9.16 -19.63
CA TRP A 281 -8.60 8.08 -18.73
C TRP A 281 -9.14 6.72 -19.21
N GLN A 282 -10.41 6.61 -19.61
CA GLN A 282 -10.95 5.36 -20.15
C GLN A 282 -10.11 4.88 -21.34
N ARG A 283 -9.72 5.78 -22.23
CA ARG A 283 -8.82 5.47 -23.34
C ARG A 283 -7.43 5.05 -22.88
N ALA A 284 -6.87 5.74 -21.88
CA ALA A 284 -5.55 5.37 -21.31
C ALA A 284 -5.61 4.03 -20.57
N SER A 285 -6.67 3.76 -19.80
CA SER A 285 -6.87 2.48 -19.09
C SER A 285 -7.16 1.32 -20.05
N GLN A 286 -7.80 1.58 -21.17
CA GLN A 286 -8.03 0.59 -22.23
C GLN A 286 -6.73 0.28 -22.97
N SER A 287 -5.95 1.29 -23.34
CA SER A 287 -4.60 1.11 -23.91
C SER A 287 -3.64 0.41 -22.96
N LEU A 288 -3.83 0.59 -21.64
CA LEU A 288 -3.09 -0.12 -20.60
C LEU A 288 -3.49 -1.59 -20.51
N ARG A 289 -4.78 -1.89 -20.57
CA ARG A 289 -5.29 -3.27 -20.67
C ARG A 289 -4.79 -3.96 -21.93
N GLU A 290 -4.93 -3.33 -23.07
CA GLU A 290 -4.46 -3.87 -24.36
C GLU A 290 -2.94 -4.12 -24.37
N ALA A 291 -2.14 -3.21 -23.77
CA ALA A 291 -0.71 -3.42 -23.61
C ALA A 291 -0.38 -4.53 -22.59
N TRP A 292 -1.21 -4.70 -21.59
CA TRP A 292 -1.11 -5.77 -20.59
C TRP A 292 -1.46 -7.12 -21.21
N ASP A 293 -2.60 -7.22 -21.91
CA ASP A 293 -3.04 -8.43 -22.58
C ASP A 293 -2.03 -8.87 -23.66
N ALA A 294 -1.48 -7.93 -24.43
CA ALA A 294 -0.39 -8.21 -25.39
C ALA A 294 0.94 -8.67 -24.74
N LEU A 295 1.16 -8.39 -23.46
CA LEU A 295 2.35 -8.84 -22.71
C LEU A 295 2.16 -10.25 -22.12
N PHE A 296 0.92 -10.68 -21.86
CA PHE A 296 0.62 -11.91 -21.15
C PHE A 296 -0.13 -12.95 -21.99
N ASP A 297 -0.83 -12.56 -23.07
CA ASP A 297 -1.51 -13.46 -24.02
C ASP A 297 -0.62 -13.99 -25.15
N SER A 298 0.65 -13.56 -25.23
CA SER A 298 1.60 -14.24 -26.12
C SER A 298 1.98 -15.59 -25.51
N GLU A 299 1.30 -16.64 -25.93
CA GLU A 299 1.76 -18.02 -25.72
C GLU A 299 3.26 -18.12 -26.09
N PRO A 300 4.06 -18.85 -25.30
CA PRO A 300 5.42 -19.11 -25.71
C PRO A 300 5.36 -19.95 -27.00
N ASP A 301 5.84 -19.35 -28.10
CA ASP A 301 6.04 -20.06 -29.35
C ASP A 301 6.68 -21.42 -29.08
N GLY A 302 5.95 -22.46 -29.49
CA GLY A 302 6.41 -23.82 -29.39
C GLY A 302 7.67 -24.01 -30.24
N GLU A 303 8.81 -24.05 -29.59
CA GLU A 303 10.04 -24.52 -30.22
C GLU A 303 10.63 -25.68 -29.42
N ASN A 304 10.59 -26.83 -30.10
CA ASN A 304 11.42 -28.00 -29.92
C ASN A 304 11.21 -28.88 -28.68
N ALA A 305 10.25 -29.79 -28.84
CA ALA A 305 10.36 -31.09 -28.18
C ALA A 305 11.52 -31.89 -28.89
N PRO A 306 12.52 -32.40 -28.15
CA PRO A 306 13.51 -33.31 -28.74
C PRO A 306 12.83 -34.63 -29.05
N GLU A 307 12.95 -35.04 -30.32
CA GLU A 307 12.59 -36.39 -30.80
C GLU A 307 13.23 -37.46 -29.92
N ARG A 308 12.38 -38.28 -29.33
CA ARG A 308 12.87 -39.53 -28.69
C ARG A 308 13.24 -40.49 -29.78
N HIS A 309 14.53 -40.70 -30.02
CA HIS A 309 15.01 -41.86 -30.74
C HIS A 309 14.62 -43.11 -29.95
N SER A 310 13.75 -43.90 -30.56
CA SER A 310 13.57 -45.31 -30.25
C SER A 310 14.75 -46.05 -30.85
N ASP A 311 15.59 -46.64 -30.02
CA ASP A 311 16.44 -47.74 -30.44
C ASP A 311 16.23 -48.94 -29.54
N ARG A 312 16.11 -50.02 -30.22
CA ARG A 312 15.81 -51.45 -29.92
C ARG A 312 16.52 -52.02 -28.70
#